data_c6af6025b2776359a5d9a590acb46f48
#
_entry.id   c6af6025b2776359a5d9a590acb46f48
#
_cell.length_a   1.000
_cell.length_b   1.000
_cell.length_c   1.000
_cell.angle_alpha   90.00
_cell.angle_beta   90.00
_cell.angle_gamma   90.00
#
_symmetry.space_group_name_H-M   'P 1'
#
loop_
_entity.id
_entity.type
_entity.pdbx_description
1 polymer ?
#
loop_
_entity_poly.entity_id
_entity_poly.type
_entity_poly.pdbx_seq_one_letter_code
_entity_poly.pdbx_strand_id
1 'polypeptide(L)'
;IKSIDELNNFEALKKVADGIQAHKDDLGVEGAFASAGFDSSSDWRFKTHLANLPLYYEYKADGITSSPAIKGTYLDNYKQIFDLYITDSTCDPALLSGKTGEDAASEFALGEAVFYQNGTWAYNDIKDNEVADEDLGMLPIYIGAEGEENQGLCTGSENYWCVNKNAD
;
A
#
# COMPACT_ATOMS: atom_id res chain seq x y z
N ILE A 1 15.94 10.71 4.44
CA ILE A 1 15.07 10.84 5.64
C ILE A 1 15.82 10.39 6.88
N LYS A 2 15.45 10.92 8.03
CA LYS A 2 16.04 10.56 9.33
C LYS A 2 15.09 9.73 10.20
N SER A 3 13.80 9.82 9.92
CA SER A 3 12.75 9.07 10.60
C SER A 3 11.62 8.77 9.64
N ILE A 4 10.95 7.64 9.86
CA ILE A 4 9.73 7.26 9.14
C ILE A 4 8.60 8.29 9.34
N ASP A 5 8.61 9.04 10.45
CA ASP A 5 7.63 10.09 10.76
C ASP A 5 7.67 11.27 9.76
N GLU A 6 8.76 11.40 9.00
CA GLU A 6 8.85 12.39 7.92
C GLU A 6 7.97 12.02 6.70
N LEU A 7 7.55 10.75 6.60
CA LEU A 7 6.67 10.22 5.56
C LEU A 7 5.20 10.28 6.03
N ASN A 8 4.67 11.47 6.23
CA ASN A 8 3.34 11.67 6.82
C ASN A 8 2.29 12.22 5.84
N ASN A 9 2.60 12.24 4.56
CA ASN A 9 1.69 12.63 3.48
C ASN A 9 2.19 12.10 2.12
N PHE A 10 1.32 12.16 1.12
CA PHE A 10 1.62 11.66 -0.23
C PHE A 10 2.86 12.32 -0.87
N GLU A 11 2.99 13.65 -0.77
CA GLU A 11 4.10 14.36 -1.39
C GLU A 11 5.46 13.96 -0.78
N ALA A 12 5.50 13.76 0.54
CA ALA A 12 6.71 13.30 1.22
C ALA A 12 7.05 11.87 0.81
N LEU A 13 6.06 10.98 0.76
CA LEU A 13 6.22 9.60 0.29
C LEU A 13 6.71 9.58 -1.17
N LYS A 14 6.02 10.29 -2.06
CA LYS A 14 6.36 10.37 -3.48
C LYS A 14 7.79 10.84 -3.69
N LYS A 15 8.17 11.93 -3.03
CA LYS A 15 9.53 12.47 -3.13
C LYS A 15 10.60 11.45 -2.74
N VAL A 16 10.35 10.65 -1.72
CA VAL A 16 11.29 9.60 -1.28
C VAL A 16 11.29 8.43 -2.28
N ALA A 17 10.12 7.99 -2.72
CA ALA A 17 10.00 6.91 -3.69
C ALA A 17 10.66 7.27 -5.04
N ASP A 18 10.36 8.45 -5.59
CA ASP A 18 11.02 8.96 -6.81
C ASP A 18 12.55 9.01 -6.64
N GLY A 19 13.04 9.44 -5.46
CA GLY A 19 14.46 9.50 -5.15
C GLY A 19 15.11 8.11 -5.10
N ILE A 20 14.46 7.14 -4.48
CA ILE A 20 14.91 5.73 -4.45
C ILE A 20 14.95 5.18 -5.87
N GLN A 21 13.85 5.34 -6.63
CA GLN A 21 13.75 4.82 -7.99
C GLN A 21 14.83 5.41 -8.91
N ALA A 22 15.12 6.70 -8.77
CA ALA A 22 16.16 7.37 -9.56
C ALA A 22 17.60 6.92 -9.24
N HIS A 23 17.84 6.40 -8.04
CA HIS A 23 19.16 6.01 -7.54
C HIS A 23 19.24 4.54 -7.12
N LYS A 24 18.33 3.71 -7.61
CA LYS A 24 18.18 2.32 -7.19
C LYS A 24 19.47 1.50 -7.33
N ASP A 25 20.22 1.71 -8.41
CA ASP A 25 21.49 1.02 -8.66
C ASP A 25 22.55 1.39 -7.59
N ASP A 26 22.62 2.66 -7.19
CA ASP A 26 23.53 3.14 -6.14
C ASP A 26 23.12 2.65 -4.75
N LEU A 27 21.84 2.44 -4.54
CA LEU A 27 21.25 1.96 -3.29
C LEU A 27 21.24 0.43 -3.18
N GLY A 28 21.48 -0.28 -4.29
CA GLY A 28 21.45 -1.74 -4.33
C GLY A 28 20.06 -2.34 -4.22
N VAL A 29 19.04 -1.61 -4.70
CA VAL A 29 17.66 -2.08 -4.75
C VAL A 29 17.15 -2.14 -6.20
N GLU A 30 16.10 -2.89 -6.47
CA GLU A 30 15.50 -3.00 -7.80
C GLU A 30 14.38 -1.97 -8.04
N GLY A 31 13.81 -1.42 -6.98
CA GLY A 31 12.79 -0.39 -7.06
C GLY A 31 12.40 0.19 -5.71
N ALA A 32 11.63 1.28 -5.71
CA ALA A 32 11.10 1.86 -4.49
C ALA A 32 10.03 0.98 -3.88
N PHE A 33 9.07 0.51 -4.70
CA PHE A 33 8.00 -0.39 -4.28
C PHE A 33 8.22 -1.81 -4.79
N ALA A 34 7.91 -2.81 -3.98
CA ALA A 34 7.71 -4.17 -4.45
C ALA A 34 6.64 -4.20 -5.54
N SER A 35 6.72 -5.14 -6.47
CA SER A 35 5.80 -5.25 -7.59
C SER A 35 4.34 -5.32 -7.12
N ALA A 36 3.43 -4.82 -7.94
CA ALA A 36 2.02 -4.71 -7.55
C ALA A 36 1.28 -6.05 -7.49
N GLY A 37 1.83 -7.10 -8.09
CA GLY A 37 1.18 -8.41 -8.13
C GLY A 37 -0.16 -8.35 -8.88
N PHE A 38 -0.13 -8.06 -10.18
CA PHE A 38 -1.34 -7.95 -11.00
C PHE A 38 -1.79 -9.25 -11.65
N ASP A 39 -1.29 -10.39 -11.22
CA ASP A 39 -1.92 -11.65 -11.56
C ASP A 39 -3.36 -11.72 -10.99
N SER A 40 -4.21 -12.53 -11.59
CA SER A 40 -5.65 -12.56 -11.29
C SER A 40 -5.99 -12.96 -9.84
N SER A 41 -5.04 -13.54 -9.10
CA SER A 41 -5.22 -13.95 -7.70
C SER A 41 -4.78 -12.88 -6.69
N SER A 42 -3.91 -11.95 -7.08
CA SER A 42 -3.23 -11.01 -6.18
C SER A 42 -3.64 -9.56 -6.38
N ASP A 43 -4.19 -9.20 -7.52
CA ASP A 43 -4.48 -7.82 -7.93
C ASP A 43 -5.49 -7.08 -7.02
N TRP A 44 -6.29 -7.81 -6.27
CA TRP A 44 -7.26 -7.26 -5.31
C TRP A 44 -6.58 -6.41 -4.23
N ARG A 45 -5.38 -6.80 -3.79
CA ARG A 45 -4.62 -6.04 -2.78
C ARG A 45 -4.37 -4.61 -3.26
N PHE A 46 -3.86 -4.52 -4.45
CA PHE A 46 -3.52 -3.23 -5.05
C PHE A 46 -4.78 -2.41 -5.38
N LYS A 47 -5.75 -3.01 -6.04
CA LYS A 47 -6.98 -2.33 -6.46
C LYS A 47 -7.85 -1.91 -5.28
N THR A 48 -8.15 -2.81 -4.35
CA THR A 48 -9.10 -2.54 -3.26
C THR A 48 -8.47 -1.78 -2.10
N HIS A 49 -7.27 -2.11 -1.67
CA HIS A 49 -6.61 -1.38 -0.59
C HIS A 49 -6.42 0.09 -0.96
N LEU A 50 -5.96 0.38 -2.17
CA LEU A 50 -5.80 1.77 -2.62
C LEU A 50 -7.15 2.49 -2.81
N ALA A 51 -8.20 1.80 -3.21
CA ALA A 51 -9.53 2.38 -3.40
C ALA A 51 -10.26 2.71 -2.08
N ASN A 52 -9.91 2.04 -0.99
CA ASN A 52 -10.56 2.28 0.31
C ASN A 52 -10.42 3.72 0.78
N LEU A 53 -9.26 4.35 0.63
CA LEU A 53 -9.02 5.71 1.11
C LEU A 53 -9.77 6.78 0.30
N PRO A 54 -9.77 6.78 -1.04
CA PRO A 54 -10.62 7.67 -1.82
C PRO A 54 -12.08 7.61 -1.41
N LEU A 55 -12.63 6.41 -1.16
CA LEU A 55 -13.99 6.24 -0.68
C LEU A 55 -14.19 6.75 0.74
N TYR A 56 -13.25 6.49 1.63
CA TYR A 56 -13.27 7.01 3.00
C TYR A 56 -13.32 8.53 3.01
N TYR A 57 -12.46 9.20 2.26
CA TYR A 57 -12.43 10.65 2.18
C TYR A 57 -13.70 11.24 1.54
N GLU A 58 -14.25 10.59 0.51
CA GLU A 58 -15.52 10.98 -0.09
C GLU A 58 -16.65 10.90 0.94
N TYR A 59 -16.77 9.80 1.65
CA TYR A 59 -17.80 9.61 2.68
C TYR A 59 -17.66 10.57 3.86
N LYS A 60 -16.40 10.81 4.27
CA LYS A 60 -16.09 11.77 5.32
C LYS A 60 -16.48 13.19 4.93
N ALA A 61 -16.17 13.60 3.71
CA ALA A 61 -16.54 14.92 3.18
C ALA A 61 -18.06 15.10 3.06
N ASP A 62 -18.76 14.03 2.69
CA ASP A 62 -20.22 14.03 2.57
C ASP A 62 -20.97 13.83 3.91
N GLY A 63 -20.26 13.44 4.98
CA GLY A 63 -20.86 13.14 6.28
C GLY A 63 -21.75 11.89 6.27
N ILE A 64 -21.43 10.89 5.43
CA ILE A 64 -22.20 9.65 5.26
C ILE A 64 -21.34 8.41 5.60
N THR A 65 -22.00 7.29 5.83
CA THR A 65 -21.36 6.00 6.11
C THR A 65 -21.64 4.94 5.03
N SER A 66 -22.53 5.23 4.11
CA SER A 66 -22.87 4.37 2.99
C SER A 66 -23.47 5.17 1.85
N SER A 67 -23.31 4.69 0.63
CA SER A 67 -23.92 5.30 -0.57
C SER A 67 -24.29 4.22 -1.58
N PRO A 68 -25.40 4.40 -2.32
CA PRO A 68 -25.74 3.50 -3.43
C PRO A 68 -24.85 3.71 -4.67
N ALA A 69 -24.08 4.80 -4.72
CA ALA A 69 -23.18 5.13 -5.83
C ALA A 69 -21.99 5.94 -5.33
N ILE A 70 -20.84 5.73 -5.97
CA ILE A 70 -19.62 6.48 -5.76
C ILE A 70 -19.66 7.72 -6.66
N LYS A 71 -19.31 8.89 -6.12
CA LYS A 71 -19.21 10.15 -6.88
C LYS A 71 -17.91 10.28 -7.66
N GLY A 72 -16.82 9.69 -7.12
CA GLY A 72 -15.50 9.81 -7.69
C GLY A 72 -14.80 11.12 -7.32
N THR A 73 -15.15 11.74 -6.21
CA THR A 73 -14.57 13.01 -5.74
C THR A 73 -13.04 12.95 -5.62
N TYR A 74 -12.51 11.80 -5.21
CA TYR A 74 -11.07 11.56 -5.03
C TYR A 74 -10.47 10.63 -6.10
N LEU A 75 -11.02 10.62 -7.32
CA LEU A 75 -10.53 9.77 -8.41
C LEU A 75 -9.09 10.13 -8.83
N ASP A 76 -8.77 11.42 -8.88
CA ASP A 76 -7.41 11.87 -9.23
C ASP A 76 -6.40 11.48 -8.14
N ASN A 77 -6.80 11.52 -6.87
CA ASN A 77 -6.00 11.03 -5.76
C ASN A 77 -5.76 9.52 -5.85
N TYR A 78 -6.78 8.74 -6.21
CA TYR A 78 -6.64 7.31 -6.46
C TYR A 78 -5.68 7.05 -7.63
N LYS A 79 -5.81 7.79 -8.71
CA LYS A 79 -4.95 7.65 -9.87
C LYS A 79 -3.49 7.94 -9.53
N GLN A 80 -3.19 9.01 -8.82
CA GLN A 80 -1.80 9.38 -8.52
C GLN A 80 -1.08 8.36 -7.64
N ILE A 81 -1.75 7.77 -6.63
CA ILE A 81 -1.13 6.73 -5.80
C ILE A 81 -1.00 5.42 -6.58
N PHE A 82 -1.99 5.08 -7.41
CA PHE A 82 -1.93 3.92 -8.28
C PHE A 82 -0.76 4.03 -9.26
N ASP A 83 -0.62 5.19 -9.92
CA ASP A 83 0.47 5.45 -10.85
C ASP A 83 1.84 5.37 -10.16
N LEU A 84 1.99 5.96 -8.97
CA LEU A 84 3.25 5.93 -8.21
C LEU A 84 3.70 4.49 -7.92
N TYR A 85 2.81 3.63 -7.45
CA TYR A 85 3.13 2.24 -7.12
C TYR A 85 3.46 1.40 -8.36
N ILE A 86 2.98 1.78 -9.52
CA ILE A 86 3.29 1.12 -10.79
C ILE A 86 4.62 1.60 -11.36
N THR A 87 4.86 2.92 -11.37
CA THR A 87 6.04 3.52 -12.02
C THR A 87 7.32 3.31 -11.22
N ASP A 88 7.22 3.37 -9.89
CA ASP A 88 8.37 3.27 -8.98
C ASP A 88 8.53 1.86 -8.39
N SER A 89 8.15 0.87 -9.19
CA SER A 89 8.19 -0.55 -8.84
C SER A 89 9.53 -1.20 -9.22
N THR A 90 9.81 -2.34 -8.62
CA THR A 90 10.87 -3.29 -9.01
C THR A 90 10.68 -3.83 -10.43
N CYS A 91 9.46 -3.78 -10.96
CA CYS A 91 9.08 -4.40 -12.22
C CYS A 91 8.62 -3.38 -13.25
N ASP A 92 9.00 -3.58 -14.51
CA ASP A 92 8.45 -2.82 -15.64
C ASP A 92 6.91 -2.94 -15.64
N PRO A 93 6.17 -1.82 -15.74
CA PRO A 93 4.70 -1.83 -15.77
C PRO A 93 4.09 -2.79 -16.80
N ALA A 94 4.75 -3.00 -17.94
CA ALA A 94 4.29 -3.94 -18.96
C ALA A 94 4.33 -5.41 -18.54
N LEU A 95 5.10 -5.74 -17.51
CA LEU A 95 5.30 -7.11 -17.00
C LEU A 95 4.52 -7.42 -15.72
N LEU A 96 3.88 -6.43 -15.11
CA LEU A 96 3.19 -6.57 -13.81
C LEU A 96 2.07 -7.62 -13.82
N SER A 97 1.45 -7.90 -14.96
CA SER A 97 0.42 -8.95 -15.06
C SER A 97 0.96 -10.37 -14.83
N GLY A 98 2.28 -10.55 -14.92
CA GLY A 98 2.96 -11.81 -14.61
C GLY A 98 3.49 -11.89 -13.17
N LYS A 99 3.41 -10.80 -12.40
CA LYS A 99 3.87 -10.74 -11.02
C LYS A 99 2.78 -11.17 -10.05
N THR A 100 3.12 -12.09 -9.16
CA THR A 100 2.24 -12.63 -8.12
C THR A 100 2.41 -11.85 -6.80
N GLY A 101 1.50 -12.10 -5.85
CA GLY A 101 1.67 -11.60 -4.48
C GLY A 101 2.88 -12.22 -3.77
N GLU A 102 3.28 -13.44 -4.13
CA GLU A 102 4.46 -14.12 -3.60
C GLU A 102 5.75 -13.48 -4.14
N ASP A 103 5.77 -13.08 -5.43
CA ASP A 103 6.89 -12.31 -6.00
C ASP A 103 7.09 -11.00 -5.23
N ALA A 104 6.00 -10.25 -5.02
CA ALA A 104 6.06 -8.98 -4.30
C ALA A 104 6.54 -9.12 -2.84
N ALA A 105 6.09 -10.17 -2.14
CA ALA A 105 6.55 -10.47 -0.78
C ALA A 105 8.04 -10.83 -0.76
N SER A 106 8.50 -11.63 -1.72
CA SER A 106 9.91 -12.03 -1.84
C SER A 106 10.81 -10.84 -2.15
N GLU A 107 10.43 -9.98 -3.09
CA GLU A 107 11.20 -8.77 -3.43
C GLU A 107 11.44 -7.88 -2.22
N PHE A 108 10.42 -7.69 -1.37
CA PHE A 108 10.56 -6.92 -0.14
C PHE A 108 11.40 -7.66 0.92
N ALA A 109 11.13 -8.95 1.15
CA ALA A 109 11.81 -9.76 2.15
C ALA A 109 13.31 -9.92 1.88
N LEU A 110 13.72 -9.88 0.60
CA LEU A 110 15.11 -9.94 0.16
C LEU A 110 15.79 -8.56 0.07
N GLY A 111 15.08 -7.49 0.40
CA GLY A 111 15.61 -6.13 0.34
C GLY A 111 15.74 -5.54 -1.07
N GLU A 112 15.07 -6.13 -2.05
CA GLU A 112 15.04 -5.63 -3.44
C GLU A 112 14.12 -4.40 -3.58
N ALA A 113 13.20 -4.21 -2.63
CA ALA A 113 12.29 -3.05 -2.57
C ALA A 113 12.28 -2.43 -1.16
N VAL A 114 12.04 -1.12 -1.08
CA VAL A 114 11.99 -0.37 0.19
C VAL A 114 10.59 -0.33 0.77
N PHE A 115 9.56 -0.32 -0.09
CA PHE A 115 8.15 -0.27 0.30
C PHE A 115 7.39 -1.48 -0.22
N TYR A 116 6.49 -2.00 0.61
CA TYR A 116 5.61 -3.11 0.28
C TYR A 116 4.17 -2.82 0.71
N GLN A 117 3.26 -2.76 -0.24
CA GLN A 117 1.85 -2.54 0.04
C GLN A 117 1.14 -3.86 0.27
N ASN A 118 0.70 -4.10 1.50
CA ASN A 118 -0.11 -5.27 1.86
C ASN A 118 -0.82 -5.04 3.20
N GLY A 119 -1.47 -6.07 3.73
CA GLY A 119 -2.01 -6.09 5.08
C GLY A 119 -1.06 -6.73 6.09
N THR A 120 -1.38 -6.61 7.37
CA THR A 120 -0.54 -7.12 8.47
C THR A 120 -0.30 -8.63 8.46
N TRP A 121 -1.15 -9.40 7.80
CA TRP A 121 -0.95 -10.85 7.61
C TRP A 121 0.32 -11.17 6.81
N ALA A 122 0.75 -10.27 5.93
CA ALA A 122 1.95 -10.43 5.13
C ALA A 122 3.25 -10.47 5.95
N TYR A 123 3.23 -10.04 7.21
CA TYR A 123 4.38 -10.15 8.11
C TYR A 123 4.92 -11.58 8.19
N ASN A 124 4.06 -12.59 8.18
CA ASN A 124 4.50 -13.99 8.21
C ASN A 124 5.25 -14.43 6.93
N ASP A 125 5.05 -13.73 5.82
CA ASP A 125 5.68 -14.02 4.54
C ASP A 125 7.03 -13.31 4.39
N ILE A 126 7.28 -12.25 5.19
CA ILE A 126 8.48 -11.39 5.06
C ILE A 126 9.46 -11.49 6.24
N LYS A 127 9.01 -11.95 7.40
CA LYS A 127 9.85 -12.08 8.60
C LYS A 127 10.94 -13.14 8.44
N ASP A 128 11.97 -13.07 9.26
CA ASP A 128 13.07 -14.04 9.30
C ASP A 128 13.82 -14.19 7.96
N ASN A 129 13.90 -13.11 7.17
CA ASN A 129 14.61 -13.03 5.88
C ASN A 129 15.77 -12.04 5.94
N GLU A 130 16.21 -11.49 4.80
CA GLU A 130 17.35 -10.58 4.71
C GLU A 130 17.07 -9.22 5.40
N VAL A 131 15.80 -8.76 5.38
CA VAL A 131 15.40 -7.56 6.11
C VAL A 131 15.07 -7.94 7.54
N ALA A 132 15.80 -7.38 8.49
CA ALA A 132 15.61 -7.67 9.91
C ALA A 132 14.31 -7.06 10.44
N ASP A 133 13.65 -7.74 11.38
CA ASP A 133 12.38 -7.27 11.98
C ASP A 133 12.49 -5.88 12.59
N GLU A 134 13.62 -5.54 13.16
CA GLU A 134 13.90 -4.22 13.77
C GLU A 134 13.98 -3.08 12.75
N ASP A 135 14.18 -3.41 11.47
CA ASP A 135 14.22 -2.45 10.36
C ASP A 135 12.86 -2.28 9.68
N LEU A 136 11.85 -3.08 10.08
CA LEU A 136 10.50 -2.99 9.55
C LEU A 136 9.71 -1.84 10.20
N GLY A 137 9.02 -1.07 9.39
CA GLY A 137 8.08 -0.03 9.82
C GLY A 137 6.76 -0.12 9.08
N MET A 138 5.74 0.55 9.59
CA MET A 138 4.43 0.62 8.95
C MET A 138 4.04 2.07 8.69
N LEU A 139 3.53 2.32 7.49
CA LEU A 139 3.00 3.61 7.07
C LEU A 139 1.53 3.49 6.68
N PRO A 140 0.71 4.51 6.94
CA PRO A 140 -0.57 4.64 6.28
C PRO A 140 -0.41 4.73 4.75
N ILE A 141 -1.46 4.40 4.01
CA ILE A 141 -1.53 4.72 2.59
C ILE A 141 -1.97 6.17 2.47
N TYR A 142 -1.11 7.02 1.89
CA TYR A 142 -1.39 8.42 1.64
C TYR A 142 -1.83 8.63 0.20
N ILE A 143 -2.80 9.52 -0.03
CA ILE A 143 -3.39 9.75 -1.36
C ILE A 143 -3.37 11.23 -1.78
N GLY A 144 -2.76 12.12 -1.00
CA GLY A 144 -2.75 13.57 -1.24
C GLY A 144 -4.08 14.25 -0.87
N ALA A 145 -4.83 13.67 0.07
CA ALA A 145 -6.04 14.30 0.59
C ALA A 145 -5.72 15.27 1.73
N GLU A 146 -6.50 16.34 1.84
CA GLU A 146 -6.34 17.33 2.92
C GLU A 146 -6.52 16.67 4.30
N GLY A 147 -5.57 16.88 5.20
CA GLY A 147 -5.59 16.36 6.57
C GLY A 147 -5.06 14.93 6.70
N GLU A 148 -4.48 14.36 5.65
CA GLU A 148 -3.93 12.99 5.68
C GLU A 148 -2.73 12.82 6.59
N GLU A 149 -2.03 13.92 6.95
CA GLU A 149 -0.94 13.91 7.93
C GLU A 149 -1.39 13.45 9.33
N ASN A 150 -2.69 13.49 9.60
CA ASN A 150 -3.30 12.99 10.84
C ASN A 150 -3.92 11.59 10.69
N GLN A 151 -3.72 10.94 9.56
CA GLN A 151 -4.28 9.63 9.26
C GLN A 151 -3.48 8.53 9.95
N GLY A 152 -4.20 7.56 10.52
CA GLY A 152 -3.61 6.31 11.01
C GLY A 152 -3.63 5.20 9.97
N LEU A 153 -3.13 4.03 10.35
CA LEU A 153 -3.26 2.81 9.56
C LEU A 153 -4.74 2.49 9.31
N CYS A 154 -5.04 2.08 8.09
CA CYS A 154 -6.39 1.65 7.72
C CYS A 154 -6.70 0.32 8.40
N THR A 155 -7.80 0.26 9.15
CA THR A 155 -8.26 -0.95 9.82
C THR A 155 -9.67 -1.30 9.37
N GLY A 156 -9.98 -2.60 9.34
CA GLY A 156 -11.30 -3.10 9.00
C GLY A 156 -11.54 -4.49 9.61
N SER A 157 -12.79 -4.88 9.75
CA SER A 157 -13.19 -6.22 10.18
C SER A 157 -13.80 -6.95 8.99
N GLU A 158 -12.98 -7.75 8.29
CA GLU A 158 -13.41 -8.54 7.14
C GLU A 158 -13.83 -9.96 7.55
N ASN A 159 -13.19 -10.50 8.57
CA ASN A 159 -13.45 -11.82 9.10
C ASN A 159 -13.83 -11.74 10.58
N TYR A 160 -14.92 -12.37 10.96
CA TYR A 160 -15.38 -12.39 12.34
C TYR A 160 -16.09 -13.69 12.69
N TRP A 161 -16.05 -14.04 13.96
CA TRP A 161 -16.78 -15.18 14.48
C TRP A 161 -18.18 -14.76 14.94
N CYS A 162 -19.18 -15.52 14.50
CA CYS A 162 -20.53 -15.38 15.03
C CYS A 162 -20.77 -16.44 16.09
N VAL A 163 -21.12 -16.00 17.29
CA VAL A 163 -21.53 -16.91 18.37
C VAL A 163 -23.05 -17.02 18.38
N ASN A 164 -23.56 -18.25 18.29
CA ASN A 164 -24.99 -18.48 18.42
C ASN A 164 -25.42 -18.18 19.85
N LYS A 165 -26.20 -17.11 20.05
CA LYS A 165 -26.65 -16.70 21.38
C LYS A 165 -27.56 -17.72 22.09
N ASN A 166 -28.05 -18.73 21.38
CA ASN A 166 -28.92 -19.80 21.91
C ASN A 166 -28.19 -21.14 22.00
N ALA A 167 -26.84 -21.16 21.83
CA ALA A 167 -26.07 -22.36 22.10
C ALA A 167 -25.86 -22.50 23.60
N ASP A 168 -26.06 -23.72 24.10
CA ASP A 168 -25.79 -24.09 25.49
C ASP A 168 -24.29 -24.20 25.77
#